data_53f7ff1b4bfb5b831c598b97b231e909
#
_entry.id   53f7ff1b4bfb5b831c598b97b231e909
#
_cell.length_a   1.000
_cell.length_b   1.000
_cell.length_c   1.000
_cell.angle_alpha   90.00
_cell.angle_beta   90.00
_cell.angle_gamma   90.00
#
_symmetry.space_group_name_H-M   'P 1'
#
loop_
_entity.id
_entity.type
_entity.pdbx_description
1 polymer ?
#
loop_
_entity_poly.entity_id
_entity_poly.type
_entity_poly.pdbx_seq_one_letter_code
_entity_poly.pdbx_strand_id
1 'polypeptide(L)'
;MKETTAIAHPNFALVKYWGKKDSKQNRPAMSSISITVDSMQSKTKIFKNKLSNCHQFFINGVEETDLSRIYPSLFYLSKISKSDDYLVIQSENNFPTSSGLASSASGIASFVTAYDAHYDLNLEMSNKIEACILGSGSAPRSLIGGFVLMDHKNNYSCTQVLSKADWPVDVL
;
A
#
# COMPACT_ATOMS: atom_id res chain seq x y z
N MET A 1 15.13 -6.75 -18.82
CA MET A 1 14.06 -5.78 -18.45
C MET A 1 14.15 -5.56 -16.96
N LYS A 2 14.10 -4.30 -16.47
CA LYS A 2 14.12 -4.04 -15.01
C LYS A 2 12.81 -4.53 -14.41
N GLU A 3 12.89 -5.53 -13.55
CA GLU A 3 11.79 -5.99 -12.71
C GLU A 3 12.09 -5.56 -11.27
N THR A 4 11.10 -5.06 -10.58
CA THR A 4 11.26 -4.59 -9.20
C THR A 4 10.18 -5.21 -8.35
N THR A 5 10.57 -5.71 -7.19
CA THR A 5 9.67 -6.38 -6.26
C THR A 5 9.77 -5.73 -4.89
N ALA A 6 8.62 -5.51 -4.25
CA ALA A 6 8.54 -5.10 -2.86
C ALA A 6 7.50 -5.93 -2.09
N ILE A 7 7.67 -5.97 -0.78
CA ILE A 7 6.79 -6.69 0.14
C ILE A 7 6.25 -5.69 1.17
N ALA A 8 4.98 -5.84 1.51
CA ALA A 8 4.39 -5.17 2.66
C ALA A 8 3.47 -6.13 3.41
N HIS A 9 3.27 -5.86 4.68
CA HIS A 9 2.49 -6.71 5.57
C HIS A 9 1.14 -6.08 5.88
N PRO A 10 0.06 -6.87 6.01
CA PRO A 10 -1.24 -6.36 6.41
C PRO A 10 -1.18 -5.77 7.82
N ASN A 11 -2.02 -4.78 8.05
CA ASN A 11 -2.18 -4.15 9.35
C ASN A 11 -3.62 -4.33 9.86
N PHE A 12 -3.76 -4.74 11.11
CA PHE A 12 -5.05 -4.88 11.78
C PHE A 12 -5.27 -3.71 12.73
N ALA A 13 -6.35 -2.98 12.52
CA ALA A 13 -6.65 -1.83 13.35
C ALA A 13 -7.11 -2.26 14.75
N LEU A 14 -6.37 -1.83 15.79
CA LEU A 14 -6.77 -1.95 17.19
C LEU A 14 -7.74 -0.81 17.55
N VAL A 15 -7.47 0.40 17.04
CA VAL A 15 -8.39 1.52 17.06
C VAL A 15 -8.64 1.93 15.62
N LYS A 16 -9.83 1.57 15.13
CA LYS A 16 -10.23 1.77 13.74
C LYS A 16 -10.76 3.18 13.54
N TYR A 17 -10.41 3.82 12.43
CA TYR A 17 -11.07 5.07 12.05
C TYR A 17 -12.48 4.78 11.51
N TRP A 18 -13.42 5.66 11.83
CA TRP A 18 -14.78 5.64 11.31
C TRP A 18 -15.00 6.83 10.39
N GLY A 19 -15.55 6.54 9.21
CA GLY A 19 -15.85 7.56 8.22
C GLY A 19 -14.64 8.03 7.41
N LYS A 20 -14.92 8.65 6.28
CA LYS A 20 -13.94 9.31 5.42
C LYS A 20 -14.23 10.80 5.42
N LYS A 21 -13.21 11.63 5.69
CA LYS A 21 -13.30 13.09 5.56
C LYS A 21 -13.51 13.49 4.09
N ASP A 22 -12.89 12.74 3.19
CA ASP A 22 -13.04 12.86 1.75
C ASP A 22 -13.09 11.45 1.15
N SER A 23 -14.26 11.10 0.60
CA SER A 23 -14.48 9.78 -0.01
C SER A 23 -13.76 9.61 -1.34
N LYS A 24 -13.52 10.71 -2.09
CA LYS A 24 -12.81 10.68 -3.37
C LYS A 24 -11.30 10.44 -3.17
N GLN A 25 -10.74 10.93 -2.08
CA GLN A 25 -9.32 10.80 -1.75
C GLN A 25 -9.04 9.72 -0.72
N ASN A 26 -10.04 8.93 -0.31
CA ASN A 26 -9.93 7.90 0.74
C ASN A 26 -9.38 8.39 2.09
N ARG A 27 -9.42 9.70 2.36
CA ARG A 27 -8.84 10.29 3.58
C ARG A 27 -9.63 9.89 4.82
N PRO A 28 -9.01 9.25 5.83
CA PRO A 28 -9.65 8.94 7.09
C PRO A 28 -10.08 10.21 7.84
N ALA A 29 -11.23 10.13 8.55
CA ALA A 29 -11.74 11.25 9.33
C ALA A 29 -11.06 11.40 10.70
N MET A 30 -10.33 10.38 11.16
CA MET A 30 -9.70 10.35 12.48
C MET A 30 -8.43 9.50 12.50
N SER A 31 -7.61 9.68 13.52
CA SER A 31 -6.41 8.88 13.78
C SER A 31 -6.75 7.42 14.05
N SER A 32 -5.79 6.54 13.83
CA SER A 32 -5.98 5.09 14.04
C SER A 32 -4.67 4.43 14.46
N ILE A 33 -4.79 3.34 15.22
CA ILE A 33 -3.66 2.51 15.63
C ILE A 33 -3.88 1.10 15.07
N SER A 34 -2.80 0.50 14.59
CA SER A 34 -2.82 -0.88 14.07
C SER A 34 -1.59 -1.66 14.50
N ILE A 35 -1.73 -2.98 14.47
CA ILE A 35 -0.64 -3.94 14.58
C ILE A 35 -0.36 -4.53 13.20
N THR A 36 0.91 -4.71 12.87
CA THR A 36 1.34 -5.38 11.64
C THR A 36 1.48 -6.88 11.89
N VAL A 37 0.96 -7.70 10.99
CA VAL A 37 1.07 -9.18 11.05
C VAL A 37 2.12 -9.62 10.04
N ASP A 38 3.29 -9.99 10.52
CA ASP A 38 4.47 -10.28 9.68
C ASP A 38 4.46 -11.67 9.02
N SER A 39 3.64 -12.60 9.51
CA SER A 39 3.43 -13.92 8.87
C SER A 39 2.62 -13.82 7.55
N MET A 40 1.87 -12.74 7.39
CA MET A 40 1.10 -12.44 6.18
C MET A 40 1.84 -11.38 5.35
N GLN A 41 1.82 -11.52 4.03
CA GLN A 41 2.47 -10.56 3.15
C GLN A 41 1.75 -10.41 1.80
N SER A 42 1.80 -9.19 1.28
CA SER A 42 1.55 -8.89 -0.13
C SER A 42 2.88 -8.59 -0.80
N LYS A 43 3.17 -9.31 -1.88
CA LYS A 43 4.38 -9.16 -2.69
C LYS A 43 3.96 -8.59 -4.03
N THR A 44 4.42 -7.39 -4.36
CA THR A 44 4.11 -6.76 -5.64
C THR A 44 5.37 -6.64 -6.49
N LYS A 45 5.28 -7.17 -7.72
CA LYS A 45 6.29 -7.05 -8.77
C LYS A 45 5.79 -6.11 -9.85
N ILE A 46 6.65 -5.21 -10.31
CA ILE A 46 6.34 -4.30 -11.42
C ILE A 46 7.43 -4.33 -12.48
N PHE A 47 7.01 -4.17 -13.73
CA PHE A 47 7.90 -4.01 -14.87
C PHE A 47 7.16 -3.29 -16.01
N LYS A 48 7.91 -2.77 -17.00
CA LYS A 48 7.32 -2.08 -18.15
C LYS A 48 6.54 -3.04 -19.03
N ASN A 49 5.31 -2.66 -19.39
CA ASN A 49 4.53 -3.40 -20.38
C ASN A 49 5.02 -3.01 -21.79
N LYS A 50 5.69 -3.96 -22.47
CA LYS A 50 6.18 -3.78 -23.84
C LYS A 50 5.23 -4.34 -24.90
N LEU A 51 4.21 -5.06 -24.46
CA LEU A 51 3.30 -5.79 -25.35
C LEU A 51 2.00 -5.03 -25.60
N SER A 52 1.70 -4.04 -24.77
CA SER A 52 0.43 -3.33 -24.80
C SER A 52 0.61 -1.87 -24.37
N ASN A 53 -0.21 -0.99 -24.92
CA ASN A 53 -0.29 0.43 -24.54
C ASN A 53 -1.33 0.64 -23.44
N CYS A 54 -1.34 -0.23 -22.43
CA CYS A 54 -2.17 -0.09 -21.25
C CYS A 54 -1.47 -0.69 -20.03
N HIS A 55 -1.88 -0.24 -18.84
CA HIS A 55 -1.49 -0.89 -17.60
C HIS A 55 -2.26 -2.20 -17.47
N GLN A 56 -1.59 -3.22 -16.93
CA GLN A 56 -2.21 -4.48 -16.56
C GLN A 56 -1.96 -4.75 -15.08
N PHE A 57 -2.96 -5.22 -14.39
CA PHE A 57 -2.88 -5.53 -12.97
C PHE A 57 -3.38 -6.95 -12.70
N PHE A 58 -2.58 -7.71 -11.97
CA PHE A 58 -2.88 -9.09 -11.60
C PHE A 58 -2.86 -9.24 -10.09
N ILE A 59 -3.85 -9.97 -9.56
CA ILE A 59 -3.89 -10.39 -8.16
C ILE A 59 -3.91 -11.92 -8.13
N ASN A 60 -2.91 -12.52 -7.48
CA ASN A 60 -2.75 -13.98 -7.41
C ASN A 60 -2.86 -14.67 -8.79
N GLY A 61 -2.25 -14.06 -9.81
CA GLY A 61 -2.24 -14.58 -11.19
C GLY A 61 -3.51 -14.31 -12.00
N VAL A 62 -4.55 -13.74 -11.41
CA VAL A 62 -5.80 -13.37 -12.12
C VAL A 62 -5.75 -11.90 -12.50
N GLU A 63 -6.05 -11.59 -13.76
CA GLU A 63 -6.10 -10.20 -14.23
C GLU A 63 -7.29 -9.47 -13.61
N GLU A 64 -6.99 -8.33 -12.99
CA GLU A 64 -7.98 -7.44 -12.40
C GLU A 64 -8.32 -6.33 -13.40
N THR A 65 -9.56 -6.31 -13.86
CA THR A 65 -10.02 -5.33 -14.85
C THR A 65 -10.49 -4.03 -14.22
N ASP A 66 -10.88 -4.05 -12.94
CA ASP A 66 -11.23 -2.85 -12.18
C ASP A 66 -9.99 -2.22 -11.53
N LEU A 67 -9.38 -1.28 -12.23
CA LEU A 67 -8.22 -0.54 -11.74
C LEU A 67 -8.57 0.63 -10.81
N SER A 68 -9.83 0.84 -10.46
CA SER A 68 -10.30 2.01 -9.70
C SER A 68 -9.58 2.21 -8.36
N ARG A 69 -9.13 1.14 -7.72
CA ARG A 69 -8.41 1.18 -6.44
C ARG A 69 -6.94 1.54 -6.59
N ILE A 70 -6.25 1.02 -7.61
CA ILE A 70 -4.81 1.25 -7.78
C ILE A 70 -4.53 2.51 -8.60
N TYR A 71 -5.43 2.86 -9.52
CA TYR A 71 -5.23 3.93 -10.47
C TYR A 71 -4.95 5.30 -9.82
N PRO A 72 -5.63 5.74 -8.74
CA PRO A 72 -5.30 7.02 -8.09
C PRO A 72 -3.87 7.08 -7.56
N SER A 73 -3.38 5.98 -6.96
CA SER A 73 -1.99 5.86 -6.49
C SER A 73 -1.01 5.87 -7.66
N LEU A 74 -1.30 5.10 -8.71
CA LEU A 74 -0.47 5.02 -9.92
C LEU A 74 -0.38 6.38 -10.61
N PHE A 75 -1.50 7.08 -10.78
CA PHE A 75 -1.55 8.41 -11.38
C PHE A 75 -0.73 9.43 -10.59
N TYR A 76 -0.85 9.42 -9.27
CA TYR A 76 -0.06 10.29 -8.39
C TYR A 76 1.44 10.03 -8.57
N LEU A 77 1.85 8.76 -8.53
CA LEU A 77 3.25 8.36 -8.67
C LEU A 77 3.81 8.66 -10.07
N SER A 78 3.01 8.47 -11.14
CA SER A 78 3.44 8.79 -12.51
C SER A 78 3.73 10.29 -12.70
N LYS A 79 3.00 11.16 -12.02
CA LYS A 79 3.27 12.60 -12.03
C LYS A 79 4.61 12.94 -11.36
N ILE A 80 4.97 12.25 -10.29
CA ILE A 80 6.25 12.47 -9.60
C ILE A 80 7.40 11.94 -10.44
N SER A 81 7.28 10.72 -10.97
CA SER A 81 8.33 10.09 -11.79
C SER A 81 8.44 10.71 -13.19
N LYS A 82 7.43 11.49 -13.61
CA LYS A 82 7.31 12.02 -14.99
C LYS A 82 7.39 10.89 -16.03
N SER A 83 6.88 9.72 -15.69
CA SER A 83 6.91 8.54 -16.56
C SER A 83 5.53 8.33 -17.19
N ASP A 84 5.54 8.14 -18.51
CA ASP A 84 4.37 7.73 -19.30
C ASP A 84 4.40 6.22 -19.63
N ASP A 85 5.23 5.46 -18.92
CA ASP A 85 5.34 4.03 -19.13
C ASP A 85 4.05 3.30 -18.76
N TYR A 86 3.63 2.37 -19.60
CA TYR A 86 2.65 1.38 -19.21
C TYR A 86 3.33 0.28 -18.40
N LEU A 87 2.68 -0.17 -17.35
CA LEU A 87 3.24 -1.14 -16.39
C LEU A 87 2.40 -2.41 -16.35
N VAL A 88 3.07 -3.53 -16.18
CA VAL A 88 2.48 -4.76 -15.65
C VAL A 88 2.76 -4.78 -14.15
N ILE A 89 1.70 -4.91 -13.37
CA ILE A 89 1.71 -4.93 -11.91
C ILE A 89 1.15 -6.27 -11.46
N GLN A 90 1.96 -7.08 -10.79
CA GLN A 90 1.59 -8.41 -10.31
C GLN A 90 1.69 -8.42 -8.79
N SER A 91 0.56 -8.60 -8.11
CA SER A 91 0.48 -8.68 -6.65
C SER A 91 0.06 -10.09 -6.22
N GLU A 92 0.82 -10.66 -5.30
CA GLU A 92 0.57 -11.98 -4.73
C GLU A 92 0.42 -11.85 -3.21
N ASN A 93 -0.62 -12.47 -2.66
CA ASN A 93 -0.85 -12.56 -1.23
C ASN A 93 -0.64 -14.01 -0.77
N ASN A 94 0.09 -14.21 0.33
CA ASN A 94 0.20 -15.55 0.96
C ASN A 94 -0.97 -15.87 1.90
N PHE A 95 -2.03 -15.08 1.85
CA PHE A 95 -3.24 -15.23 2.64
C PHE A 95 -4.49 -15.00 1.75
N PRO A 96 -5.69 -15.47 2.16
CA PRO A 96 -6.89 -15.31 1.36
C PRO A 96 -7.25 -13.84 1.09
N THR A 97 -7.47 -13.49 -0.17
CA THR A 97 -8.00 -12.19 -0.56
C THR A 97 -9.48 -12.08 -0.22
N SER A 98 -9.97 -10.86 0.00
CA SER A 98 -11.40 -10.58 0.30
C SER A 98 -11.94 -11.20 1.58
N SER A 99 -11.07 -11.70 2.46
CA SER A 99 -11.43 -12.33 3.75
C SER A 99 -11.42 -11.36 4.94
N GLY A 100 -11.41 -10.04 4.70
CA GLY A 100 -11.29 -9.05 5.77
C GLY A 100 -9.87 -8.84 6.32
N LEU A 101 -8.88 -9.54 5.77
CA LEU A 101 -7.49 -9.56 6.25
C LEU A 101 -6.63 -8.40 5.70
N ALA A 102 -7.24 -7.25 5.42
CA ALA A 102 -6.55 -6.02 5.01
C ALA A 102 -5.63 -6.16 3.77
N SER A 103 -5.96 -7.07 2.83
CA SER A 103 -5.18 -7.31 1.61
C SER A 103 -5.01 -6.04 0.75
N SER A 104 -6.00 -5.15 0.73
CA SER A 104 -5.90 -3.87 0.01
C SER A 104 -4.85 -2.94 0.61
N ALA A 105 -4.64 -2.97 1.94
CA ALA A 105 -3.67 -2.10 2.60
C ALA A 105 -2.23 -2.54 2.28
N SER A 106 -1.92 -3.82 2.47
CA SER A 106 -0.59 -4.36 2.16
C SER A 106 -0.31 -4.36 0.65
N GLY A 107 -1.31 -4.66 -0.18
CA GLY A 107 -1.16 -4.62 -1.65
C GLY A 107 -0.81 -3.22 -2.17
N ILE A 108 -1.50 -2.18 -1.70
CA ILE A 108 -1.18 -0.80 -2.10
C ILE A 108 0.19 -0.35 -1.53
N ALA A 109 0.52 -0.70 -0.28
CA ALA A 109 1.81 -0.34 0.30
C ALA A 109 2.97 -1.02 -0.43
N SER A 110 2.86 -2.32 -0.78
CA SER A 110 3.88 -3.01 -1.57
C SER A 110 4.00 -2.44 -2.98
N PHE A 111 2.88 -2.06 -3.62
CA PHE A 111 2.89 -1.39 -4.92
C PHE A 111 3.63 -0.05 -4.88
N VAL A 112 3.29 0.83 -3.92
CA VAL A 112 3.95 2.14 -3.77
C VAL A 112 5.45 1.98 -3.54
N THR A 113 5.85 1.02 -2.70
CA THR A 113 7.26 0.73 -2.44
C THR A 113 7.97 0.17 -3.67
N ALA A 114 7.32 -0.74 -4.41
CA ALA A 114 7.88 -1.28 -5.65
C ALA A 114 8.04 -0.19 -6.73
N TYR A 115 7.06 0.71 -6.84
CA TYR A 115 7.10 1.82 -7.79
C TYR A 115 8.25 2.79 -7.47
N ASP A 116 8.39 3.19 -6.21
CA ASP A 116 9.49 4.04 -5.73
C ASP A 116 10.86 3.45 -6.11
N ALA A 117 11.06 2.17 -5.81
CA ALA A 117 12.30 1.46 -6.15
C ALA A 117 12.49 1.23 -7.66
N HIS A 118 11.40 1.07 -8.43
CA HIS A 118 11.48 0.84 -9.86
C HIS A 118 12.04 2.05 -10.62
N TYR A 119 11.61 3.23 -10.20
CA TYR A 119 12.01 4.50 -10.80
C TYR A 119 13.12 5.23 -10.02
N ASP A 120 13.68 4.59 -8.98
CA ASP A 120 14.75 5.14 -8.13
C ASP A 120 14.42 6.56 -7.58
N LEU A 121 13.14 6.77 -7.18
CA LEU A 121 12.64 8.09 -6.81
C LEU A 121 13.12 8.56 -5.45
N ASN A 122 13.41 7.62 -4.54
CA ASN A 122 13.77 7.91 -3.14
C ASN A 122 12.72 8.82 -2.46
N LEU A 123 11.45 8.45 -2.60
CA LEU A 123 10.33 9.25 -2.10
C LEU A 123 10.41 9.48 -0.61
N GLU A 124 10.18 10.73 -0.21
CA GLU A 124 9.91 11.07 1.18
C GLU A 124 8.70 10.28 1.70
N MET A 125 8.71 9.96 3.01
CA MET A 125 7.62 9.18 3.64
C MET A 125 6.25 9.84 3.44
N SER A 126 6.19 11.17 3.44
CA SER A 126 4.98 11.94 3.18
C SER A 126 4.36 11.64 1.81
N ASN A 127 5.19 11.53 0.75
CA ASN A 127 4.74 11.19 -0.59
C ASN A 127 4.28 9.72 -0.69
N LYS A 128 4.97 8.80 0.02
CA LYS A 128 4.53 7.40 0.12
C LYS A 128 3.18 7.27 0.83
N ILE A 129 3.01 8.00 1.92
CA ILE A 129 1.75 8.06 2.66
C ILE A 129 0.61 8.56 1.76
N GLU A 130 0.84 9.67 1.05
CA GLU A 130 -0.17 10.23 0.14
C GLU A 130 -0.56 9.24 -0.96
N ALA A 131 0.43 8.65 -1.64
CA ALA A 131 0.19 7.62 -2.64
C ALA A 131 -0.60 6.43 -2.08
N CYS A 132 -0.27 6.00 -0.86
CA CYS A 132 -0.98 4.92 -0.18
C CYS A 132 -2.44 5.27 0.14
N ILE A 133 -2.71 6.46 0.68
CA ILE A 133 -4.07 6.91 1.04
C ILE A 133 -4.97 6.89 -0.19
N LEU A 134 -4.49 7.37 -1.33
CA LEU A 134 -5.27 7.41 -2.57
C LEU A 134 -5.79 6.03 -2.99
N GLY A 135 -5.02 4.96 -2.78
CA GLY A 135 -5.45 3.59 -3.07
C GLY A 135 -6.24 2.95 -1.91
N SER A 136 -5.80 3.17 -0.69
CA SER A 136 -6.43 2.62 0.51
C SER A 136 -6.08 3.46 1.74
N GLY A 137 -7.08 4.01 2.42
CA GLY A 137 -6.88 4.87 3.60
C GLY A 137 -6.16 4.19 4.78
N SER A 138 -6.06 2.87 4.80
CA SER A 138 -5.30 2.11 5.81
C SER A 138 -3.89 1.72 5.36
N ALA A 139 -3.57 1.85 4.07
CA ALA A 139 -2.30 1.40 3.50
C ALA A 139 -1.04 2.10 4.07
N PRO A 140 -1.08 3.39 4.48
CA PRO A 140 0.10 4.01 5.05
C PRO A 140 0.71 3.26 6.23
N ARG A 141 -0.12 2.63 7.07
CA ARG A 141 0.36 1.87 8.21
C ARG A 141 1.11 0.58 7.83
N SER A 142 0.87 0.06 6.63
CA SER A 142 1.60 -1.09 6.08
C SER A 142 2.98 -0.75 5.49
N LEU A 143 3.34 0.54 5.44
CA LEU A 143 4.70 0.99 5.10
C LEU A 143 5.68 0.79 6.26
N ILE A 144 5.16 0.61 7.48
CA ILE A 144 5.91 0.56 8.73
C ILE A 144 5.48 -0.71 9.49
N GLY A 145 6.40 -1.36 10.13
CA GLY A 145 6.11 -2.55 10.95
C GLY A 145 5.79 -2.24 12.41
N GLY A 146 5.31 -3.24 13.16
CA GLY A 146 5.00 -3.13 14.59
C GLY A 146 3.64 -2.48 14.87
N PHE A 147 3.56 -1.71 15.96
CA PHE A 147 2.39 -0.93 16.30
C PHE A 147 2.52 0.47 15.69
N VAL A 148 1.59 0.84 14.83
CA VAL A 148 1.66 2.07 14.05
C VAL A 148 0.47 2.97 14.35
N LEU A 149 0.77 4.18 14.82
CA LEU A 149 -0.17 5.30 14.90
C LEU A 149 -0.17 6.06 13.56
N MET A 150 -1.35 6.25 12.98
CA MET A 150 -1.56 7.18 11.88
C MET A 150 -2.35 8.39 12.41
N ASP A 151 -1.73 9.56 12.41
CA ASP A 151 -2.31 10.79 12.95
C ASP A 151 -2.91 11.67 11.85
N HIS A 152 -4.26 11.71 11.79
CA HIS A 152 -5.00 12.51 10.80
C HIS A 152 -4.83 14.03 10.98
N LYS A 153 -4.46 14.49 12.17
CA LYS A 153 -4.23 15.92 12.45
C LYS A 153 -2.87 16.39 12.00
N ASN A 154 -1.92 15.44 11.87
CA ASN A 154 -0.56 15.70 11.44
C ASN A 154 -0.31 15.10 10.04
N ASN A 155 -1.10 15.54 9.06
CA ASN A 155 -1.00 15.12 7.64
C ASN A 155 -0.92 13.59 7.46
N TYR A 156 -1.66 12.83 8.27
CA TYR A 156 -1.65 11.36 8.24
C TYR A 156 -0.28 10.74 8.49
N SER A 157 0.61 11.45 9.19
CA SER A 157 1.93 10.89 9.56
C SER A 157 1.76 9.56 10.26
N CYS A 158 2.61 8.61 9.89
CA CYS A 158 2.64 7.29 10.48
C CYS A 158 3.88 7.15 11.34
N THR A 159 3.70 6.76 12.61
CA THR A 159 4.78 6.58 13.57
C THR A 159 4.69 5.20 14.18
N GLN A 160 5.79 4.47 14.21
CA GLN A 160 5.89 3.25 15.00
C GLN A 160 5.94 3.62 16.48
N VAL A 161 4.90 3.22 17.23
CA VAL A 161 4.81 3.50 18.67
C VAL A 161 5.43 2.40 19.51
N LEU A 162 5.42 1.16 19.01
CA LEU A 162 6.10 0.01 19.60
C LEU A 162 6.63 -0.88 18.49
N SER A 163 7.85 -1.40 18.65
CA SER A 163 8.39 -2.41 17.78
C SER A 163 7.90 -3.81 18.18
N LYS A 164 8.08 -4.80 17.31
CA LYS A 164 7.83 -6.21 17.64
C LYS A 164 8.68 -6.67 18.83
N ALA A 165 9.90 -6.17 18.95
CA ALA A 165 10.81 -6.54 20.03
C ALA A 165 10.36 -5.99 21.39
N ASP A 166 9.72 -4.80 21.39
CA ASP A 166 9.25 -4.17 22.63
C ASP A 166 7.99 -4.83 23.19
N TRP A 167 7.17 -5.36 22.28
CA TRP A 167 5.94 -6.06 22.67
C TRP A 167 5.65 -7.23 21.71
N PRO A 168 6.25 -8.39 21.94
CA PRO A 168 6.02 -9.57 21.14
C PRO A 168 4.62 -10.14 21.46
N VAL A 169 3.68 -9.95 20.54
CA VAL A 169 2.32 -10.53 20.63
C VAL A 169 2.08 -11.43 19.45
N ASP A 170 1.43 -12.56 19.70
CA ASP A 170 0.91 -13.43 18.66
C ASP A 170 -0.53 -13.04 18.35
N VAL A 171 -0.83 -12.93 17.06
CA VAL A 171 -2.19 -12.69 16.57
C VAL A 171 -2.73 -14.03 16.07
N LEU A 172 -3.69 -14.58 16.79
CA LEU A 172 -4.34 -15.88 16.50
C LEU A 172 -5.61 -15.67 15.70
#